data_390dc9c8a5f6cab660105a18a339acc0
#
_entry.id   390dc9c8a5f6cab660105a18a339acc0
#
_cell.length_a   1.000
_cell.length_b   1.000
_cell.length_c   1.000
_cell.angle_alpha   90.00
_cell.angle_beta   90.00
_cell.angle_gamma   90.00
#
_symmetry.space_group_name_H-M   'P 1'
#
loop_
_entity.id
_entity.type
_entity.pdbx_description
1 polymer ?
#
loop_
_entity_poly.entity_id
_entity_poly.type
_entity_poly.pdbx_seq_one_letter_code
_entity_poly.pdbx_strand_id
1 'polypeptide(L)'
;MKKFSDIIGQKAIIEHLYNALRTGSISHAYILSGDAGSGRKTIANIYAMALQCDDLEMETIEEAPGGARRGAAGKEAGGAQVSSVGSAKEAPAMRAKEAPAIRPKTRLLEPCGKCISCMQAQSGNQPDIITITHSKNSIGVEEIRRMRADLQIKPYSSPHKIYLIPDAEKLTVQAQNALLKTLEEPPEYAVIILIANGLVSFLPTVLSRCVVLQTRAVEEAQIAQFLQKEKELPKEQAQILARFAGGNPGQALLLTDDQEFLELRDTTVDFLAHLGNADAVKVSEFASGVEPARRGDLLNFVLMWYRDVLLYFATQNAENLIFQEDIQYIIEAASMLGYEQLGQILDQVDMASRRMKSNVQADAVLEVMFLNIRQLYRLRR
;
A
#
# COMPACT_ATOMS: atom_id res chain seq x y z
N MET A 1 -17.62 -3.86 -11.27
CA MET A 1 -18.02 -3.17 -10.01
C MET A 1 -17.02 -3.53 -8.95
N LYS A 2 -16.52 -2.58 -8.15
CA LYS A 2 -15.62 -2.88 -7.02
C LYS A 2 -16.44 -3.13 -5.75
N LYS A 3 -16.05 -4.14 -4.97
CA LYS A 3 -16.64 -4.52 -3.69
C LYS A 3 -15.61 -4.32 -2.57
N PHE A 4 -16.01 -4.40 -1.29
CA PHE A 4 -15.07 -4.39 -0.18
C PHE A 4 -14.09 -5.56 -0.25
N SER A 5 -14.51 -6.71 -0.76
CA SER A 5 -13.69 -7.89 -1.02
C SER A 5 -12.55 -7.64 -2.03
N ASP A 6 -12.68 -6.64 -2.91
CA ASP A 6 -11.64 -6.28 -3.88
C ASP A 6 -10.57 -5.35 -3.30
N ILE A 7 -10.80 -4.83 -2.07
CA ILE A 7 -9.85 -3.93 -1.42
C ILE A 7 -8.80 -4.75 -0.69
N ILE A 8 -7.54 -4.54 -1.03
CA ILE A 8 -6.42 -5.22 -0.40
C ILE A 8 -5.88 -4.44 0.80
N GLY A 9 -5.50 -5.17 1.85
CA GLY A 9 -4.71 -4.67 2.98
C GLY A 9 -5.41 -3.77 4.00
N GLN A 10 -6.65 -3.29 3.78
CA GLN A 10 -7.32 -2.31 4.64
C GLN A 10 -8.35 -2.97 5.60
N LYS A 11 -8.04 -4.15 6.14
CA LYS A 11 -8.96 -4.96 6.95
C LYS A 11 -9.64 -4.20 8.08
N ALA A 12 -8.89 -3.42 8.86
CA ALA A 12 -9.43 -2.68 10.01
C ALA A 12 -10.48 -1.63 9.60
N ILE A 13 -10.27 -0.95 8.46
CA ILE A 13 -11.23 0.02 7.93
C ILE A 13 -12.48 -0.71 7.45
N ILE A 14 -12.31 -1.79 6.68
CA ILE A 14 -13.41 -2.59 6.15
C ILE A 14 -14.24 -3.18 7.28
N GLU A 15 -13.62 -3.75 8.30
CA GLU A 15 -14.31 -4.28 9.49
C GLU A 15 -15.09 -3.20 10.24
N HIS A 16 -14.55 -2.00 10.39
CA HIS A 16 -15.25 -0.88 11.01
C HIS A 16 -16.50 -0.50 10.22
N LEU A 17 -16.36 -0.29 8.91
CA LEU A 17 -17.46 0.09 8.03
C LEU A 17 -18.53 -1.03 7.93
N TYR A 18 -18.08 -2.28 7.86
CA TYR A 18 -18.96 -3.45 7.92
C TYR A 18 -19.78 -3.50 9.21
N ASN A 19 -19.14 -3.29 10.37
CA ASN A 19 -19.83 -3.30 11.64
C ASN A 19 -20.86 -2.16 11.72
N ALA A 20 -20.55 -0.97 11.18
CA ALA A 20 -21.49 0.14 11.10
C ALA A 20 -22.73 -0.22 10.26
N LEU A 21 -22.53 -0.85 9.09
CA LEU A 21 -23.63 -1.34 8.25
C LEU A 21 -24.47 -2.41 8.95
N ARG A 22 -23.83 -3.39 9.60
CA ARG A 22 -24.49 -4.51 10.25
C ARG A 22 -25.33 -4.10 11.45
N THR A 23 -24.84 -3.14 12.22
CA THR A 23 -25.51 -2.68 13.46
C THR A 23 -26.47 -1.51 13.23
N GLY A 24 -26.45 -0.92 12.02
CA GLY A 24 -27.16 0.33 11.74
C GLY A 24 -26.59 1.55 12.48
N SER A 25 -25.41 1.41 13.13
CA SER A 25 -24.76 2.49 13.88
C SER A 25 -23.80 3.27 12.98
N ILE A 26 -24.39 3.98 12.01
CA ILE A 26 -23.65 4.76 11.02
C ILE A 26 -23.28 6.11 11.61
N SER A 27 -22.00 6.47 11.59
CA SER A 27 -21.57 7.81 12.00
C SER A 27 -21.95 8.85 10.94
N HIS A 28 -22.30 10.04 11.38
CA HIS A 28 -22.63 11.16 10.50
C HIS A 28 -21.41 11.74 9.76
N ALA A 29 -20.17 11.48 10.22
CA ALA A 29 -18.97 11.99 9.59
C ALA A 29 -17.77 11.03 9.71
N TYR A 30 -17.08 10.83 8.59
CA TYR A 30 -15.86 10.02 8.47
C TYR A 30 -14.74 10.84 7.82
N ILE A 31 -13.51 10.59 8.23
CA ILE A 31 -12.30 11.04 7.52
C ILE A 31 -11.52 9.82 7.08
N LEU A 32 -11.44 9.60 5.78
CA LEU A 32 -10.56 8.59 5.16
C LEU A 32 -9.24 9.26 4.80
N SER A 33 -8.19 8.98 5.56
CA SER A 33 -6.87 9.59 5.37
C SER A 33 -5.80 8.57 4.94
N GLY A 34 -4.77 9.05 4.26
CA GLY A 34 -3.61 8.25 3.80
C GLY A 34 -3.10 8.71 2.44
N ASP A 35 -2.12 8.03 1.86
CA ASP A 35 -1.47 8.43 0.61
C ASP A 35 -2.39 8.33 -0.60
N ALA A 36 -2.14 9.14 -1.62
CA ALA A 36 -2.81 9.01 -2.92
C ALA A 36 -2.57 7.60 -3.48
N GLY A 37 -3.63 6.94 -3.98
CA GLY A 37 -3.52 5.55 -4.47
C GLY A 37 -3.75 4.46 -3.41
N SER A 38 -3.82 4.78 -2.11
CA SER A 38 -4.06 3.79 -1.04
C SER A 38 -5.49 3.18 -0.99
N GLY A 39 -6.35 3.53 -1.95
CA GLY A 39 -7.71 3.00 -2.05
C GLY A 39 -8.80 3.82 -1.34
N ARG A 40 -8.48 4.96 -0.71
CA ARG A 40 -9.45 5.80 0.04
C ARG A 40 -10.70 6.18 -0.74
N LYS A 41 -10.53 6.69 -1.98
CA LYS A 41 -11.68 7.05 -2.84
C LYS A 41 -12.53 5.83 -3.19
N THR A 42 -11.89 4.68 -3.40
CA THR A 42 -12.57 3.42 -3.68
C THR A 42 -13.38 2.96 -2.47
N ILE A 43 -12.79 2.99 -1.26
CA ILE A 43 -13.48 2.66 -0.01
C ILE A 43 -14.68 3.58 0.22
N ALA A 44 -14.50 4.91 0.06
CA ALA A 44 -15.56 5.89 0.21
C ALA A 44 -16.74 5.62 -0.73
N ASN A 45 -16.45 5.35 -2.01
CA ASN A 45 -17.49 5.08 -3.01
C ASN A 45 -18.22 3.76 -2.74
N ILE A 46 -17.50 2.69 -2.36
CA ILE A 46 -18.12 1.41 -2.02
C ILE A 46 -19.00 1.57 -0.78
N TYR A 47 -18.52 2.29 0.24
CA TYR A 47 -19.31 2.52 1.45
C TYR A 47 -20.54 3.37 1.17
N ALA A 48 -20.42 4.44 0.37
CA ALA A 48 -21.56 5.24 -0.05
C ALA A 48 -22.60 4.41 -0.82
N MET A 49 -22.14 3.53 -1.72
CA MET A 49 -23.01 2.61 -2.45
C MET A 49 -23.68 1.58 -1.53
N ALA A 50 -22.96 1.06 -0.53
CA ALA A 50 -23.50 0.11 0.43
C ALA A 50 -24.59 0.76 1.31
N LEU A 51 -24.40 2.03 1.72
CA LEU A 51 -25.40 2.79 2.49
C LEU A 51 -26.71 3.05 1.72
N GLN A 52 -26.66 3.01 0.40
CA GLN A 52 -27.81 3.25 -0.49
C GLN A 52 -28.36 1.96 -1.10
N CYS A 53 -27.74 0.82 -0.82
CA CYS A 53 -28.14 -0.45 -1.43
C CYS A 53 -29.43 -0.99 -0.82
N ASP A 54 -30.42 -1.31 -1.67
CA ASP A 54 -31.70 -1.87 -1.24
C ASP A 54 -31.58 -3.33 -0.75
N ASP A 55 -30.54 -4.06 -1.22
CA ASP A 55 -30.35 -5.47 -0.94
C ASP A 55 -28.85 -5.78 -0.76
N LEU A 56 -28.36 -5.60 0.47
CA LEU A 56 -26.99 -5.90 0.84
C LEU A 56 -26.75 -7.42 0.84
N GLU A 57 -25.85 -7.88 -0.02
CA GLU A 57 -25.46 -9.30 -0.12
C GLU A 57 -24.42 -9.66 0.94
N MET A 58 -24.56 -10.84 1.59
CA MET A 58 -23.52 -11.38 2.48
C MET A 58 -22.52 -12.22 1.67
N GLU A 59 -21.31 -11.78 1.54
CA GLU A 59 -20.22 -12.52 0.90
C GLU A 59 -19.25 -13.12 1.93
N THR A 60 -18.84 -14.37 1.69
CA THR A 60 -17.87 -15.07 2.55
C THR A 60 -16.51 -14.99 1.89
N ILE A 61 -15.54 -14.32 2.52
CA ILE A 61 -14.17 -14.20 2.02
C ILE A 61 -13.29 -15.26 2.68
N GLU A 62 -12.55 -16.02 1.87
CA GLU A 62 -11.46 -16.87 2.34
C GLU A 62 -10.20 -16.02 2.50
N GLU A 63 -9.69 -15.93 3.74
CA GLU A 63 -8.45 -15.20 3.98
C GLU A 63 -7.26 -15.91 3.32
N ALA A 64 -6.46 -15.17 2.54
CA ALA A 64 -5.16 -15.62 2.09
C ALA A 64 -4.27 -15.96 3.29
N PRO A 65 -3.35 -16.95 3.21
CA PRO A 65 -2.49 -17.35 4.32
C PRO A 65 -1.61 -16.17 4.74
N GLY A 66 -2.00 -15.51 5.82
CA GLY A 66 -1.24 -14.42 6.43
C GLY A 66 0.02 -14.96 7.09
N GLY A 67 1.14 -14.26 6.87
CA GLY A 67 2.43 -14.56 7.49
C GLY A 67 2.33 -14.64 9.02
N ALA A 68 3.03 -15.60 9.59
CA ALA A 68 3.06 -15.90 11.01
C ALA A 68 3.40 -14.65 11.84
N ARG A 69 2.50 -14.28 12.75
CA ARG A 69 2.78 -13.28 13.79
C ARG A 69 3.95 -13.75 14.65
N ARG A 70 5.09 -13.09 14.56
CA ARG A 70 6.14 -13.20 15.58
C ARG A 70 5.60 -12.58 16.86
N GLY A 71 5.27 -13.43 17.83
CA GLY A 71 4.83 -13.03 19.16
C GLY A 71 5.93 -12.26 19.88
N ALA A 72 5.62 -11.06 20.31
CA ALA A 72 6.43 -10.33 21.28
C ALA A 72 6.29 -11.02 22.64
N ALA A 73 7.36 -11.64 23.11
CA ALA A 73 7.47 -12.17 24.46
C ALA A 73 7.56 -11.00 25.45
N GLY A 74 6.48 -10.75 26.17
CA GLY A 74 6.49 -9.92 27.39
C GLY A 74 7.16 -10.68 28.51
N LYS A 75 8.18 -10.07 29.12
CA LYS A 75 8.80 -10.52 30.38
C LYS A 75 7.86 -10.16 31.53
N GLU A 76 7.44 -11.13 32.31
CA GLU A 76 7.08 -10.91 33.72
C GLU A 76 7.93 -11.81 34.62
N ALA A 77 8.54 -11.17 35.61
CA ALA A 77 9.32 -11.77 36.66
C ALA A 77 8.43 -12.09 37.87
N GLY A 78 8.75 -13.18 38.57
CA GLY A 78 8.23 -13.33 39.94
C GLY A 78 8.11 -14.78 40.41
N GLY A 79 9.06 -15.20 41.16
CA GLY A 79 9.38 -16.47 41.76
C GLY A 79 8.32 -17.18 42.58
N ALA A 80 8.59 -18.46 42.77
CA ALA A 80 8.69 -19.15 44.06
C ALA A 80 8.93 -20.65 43.81
N GLN A 81 9.92 -21.16 44.49
CA GLN A 81 10.26 -22.59 44.60
C GLN A 81 9.15 -23.38 45.29
N VAL A 82 8.93 -24.63 44.93
CA VAL A 82 8.87 -25.80 45.84
C VAL A 82 9.12 -27.12 45.05
N SER A 83 9.95 -27.92 45.62
CA SER A 83 10.39 -29.27 45.24
C SER A 83 9.28 -30.33 45.40
N SER A 84 9.24 -31.33 44.54
CA SER A 84 9.19 -32.75 44.99
C SER A 84 9.31 -33.73 43.79
N VAL A 85 10.03 -34.81 44.07
CA VAL A 85 10.43 -35.95 43.27
C VAL A 85 9.24 -36.85 42.96
N GLY A 86 9.20 -37.42 41.76
CA GLY A 86 8.27 -38.50 41.43
C GLY A 86 8.52 -39.05 40.02
N SER A 87 9.22 -40.19 39.96
CA SER A 87 9.46 -40.98 38.77
C SER A 87 8.16 -41.62 38.23
N ALA A 88 7.84 -41.49 36.95
CA ALA A 88 6.88 -42.36 36.25
C ALA A 88 7.20 -42.45 34.75
N LYS A 89 7.43 -43.63 34.36
CA LYS A 89 7.51 -44.35 33.07
C LYS A 89 6.99 -43.65 31.82
N GLU A 90 7.85 -43.68 30.80
CA GLU A 90 7.56 -43.35 29.40
C GLU A 90 6.39 -44.19 28.86
N ALA A 91 5.40 -43.52 28.30
CA ALA A 91 4.37 -44.06 27.42
C ALA A 91 4.56 -43.49 26.01
N PRO A 92 4.31 -44.30 24.93
CA PRO A 92 4.65 -43.89 23.57
C PRO A 92 3.77 -42.74 23.09
N ALA A 93 4.40 -41.70 22.53
CA ALA A 93 3.74 -40.54 21.94
C ALA A 93 2.89 -40.97 20.73
N MET A 94 1.58 -41.02 20.92
CA MET A 94 0.63 -41.02 19.81
C MET A 94 0.75 -39.65 19.08
N ARG A 95 1.18 -39.71 17.81
CA ARG A 95 1.08 -38.57 16.88
C ARG A 95 -0.37 -38.13 16.83
N ALA A 96 -0.67 -36.99 17.48
CA ALA A 96 -1.91 -36.29 17.28
C ALA A 96 -1.96 -35.84 15.81
N LYS A 97 -2.91 -36.36 15.05
CA LYS A 97 -3.28 -35.83 13.74
C LYS A 97 -3.71 -34.40 13.98
N GLU A 98 -2.96 -33.42 13.46
CA GLU A 98 -3.36 -32.02 13.44
C GLU A 98 -4.73 -31.92 12.77
N ALA A 99 -5.74 -31.54 13.55
CA ALA A 99 -7.04 -31.20 13.01
C ALA A 99 -6.86 -29.98 12.05
N PRO A 100 -7.51 -29.98 10.88
CA PRO A 100 -7.40 -28.86 9.95
C PRO A 100 -7.84 -27.60 10.68
N ALA A 101 -6.95 -26.61 10.76
CA ALA A 101 -7.23 -25.32 11.35
C ALA A 101 -8.41 -24.70 10.60
N ILE A 102 -9.57 -24.62 11.26
CA ILE A 102 -10.76 -23.94 10.74
C ILE A 102 -10.38 -22.47 10.63
N ARG A 103 -10.13 -22.01 9.42
CA ARG A 103 -9.87 -20.59 9.13
C ARG A 103 -11.16 -19.81 9.39
N PRO A 104 -11.11 -18.72 10.14
CA PRO A 104 -12.29 -17.91 10.34
C PRO A 104 -12.74 -17.33 8.98
N LYS A 105 -13.94 -17.67 8.55
CA LYS A 105 -14.56 -17.07 7.36
C LYS A 105 -15.13 -15.73 7.76
N THR A 106 -14.53 -14.65 7.27
CA THR A 106 -15.10 -13.29 7.47
C THR A 106 -16.24 -13.11 6.50
N ARG A 107 -17.44 -12.78 7.01
CA ARG A 107 -18.59 -12.44 6.19
C ARG A 107 -18.68 -10.93 6.07
N LEU A 108 -18.74 -10.40 4.87
CA LEU A 108 -18.89 -8.96 4.61
C LEU A 108 -20.25 -8.67 3.98
N LEU A 109 -20.84 -7.53 4.34
CA LEU A 109 -22.00 -6.96 3.65
C LEU A 109 -21.49 -6.18 2.44
N GLU A 110 -21.86 -6.67 1.27
CA GLU A 110 -21.45 -6.10 0.00
C GLU A 110 -22.63 -5.42 -0.70
N PRO A 111 -22.42 -4.29 -1.39
CA PRO A 111 -23.47 -3.73 -2.22
C PRO A 111 -23.79 -4.71 -3.35
N CYS A 112 -25.10 -4.98 -3.58
CA CYS A 112 -25.55 -6.01 -4.53
C CYS A 112 -25.16 -5.74 -5.99
N GLY A 113 -24.93 -4.47 -6.38
CA GLY A 113 -24.55 -4.06 -7.71
C GLY A 113 -25.65 -4.14 -8.79
N LYS A 114 -26.86 -4.61 -8.40
CA LYS A 114 -27.97 -4.90 -9.33
C LYS A 114 -29.19 -4.01 -9.10
N CYS A 115 -29.41 -3.52 -7.89
CA CYS A 115 -30.52 -2.60 -7.58
C CYS A 115 -30.33 -1.24 -8.27
N ILE A 116 -31.39 -0.48 -8.37
CA ILE A 116 -31.40 0.83 -9.06
C ILE A 116 -30.38 1.77 -8.40
N SER A 117 -30.35 1.82 -7.06
CA SER A 117 -29.41 2.64 -6.30
C SER A 117 -27.96 2.28 -6.59
N CYS A 118 -27.61 0.98 -6.65
CA CYS A 118 -26.26 0.54 -7.00
C CYS A 118 -25.86 0.89 -8.44
N MET A 119 -26.78 0.70 -9.40
CA MET A 119 -26.52 1.04 -10.82
C MET A 119 -26.32 2.55 -10.99
N GLN A 120 -27.14 3.37 -10.34
CA GLN A 120 -27.01 4.82 -10.35
C GLN A 120 -25.70 5.29 -9.66
N ALA A 121 -25.32 4.68 -8.55
CA ALA A 121 -24.07 4.99 -7.86
C ALA A 121 -22.84 4.65 -8.72
N GLN A 122 -22.87 3.53 -9.46
CA GLN A 122 -21.79 3.15 -10.37
C GLN A 122 -21.67 4.10 -11.58
N SER A 123 -22.78 4.60 -12.10
CA SER A 123 -22.79 5.58 -13.20
C SER A 123 -22.55 7.02 -12.74
N GLY A 124 -22.42 7.27 -11.41
CA GLY A 124 -22.28 8.61 -10.83
C GLY A 124 -23.56 9.45 -10.85
N ASN A 125 -24.73 8.83 -11.13
CA ASN A 125 -26.01 9.51 -11.25
C ASN A 125 -26.96 9.30 -10.05
N GLN A 126 -26.46 8.78 -8.94
CA GLN A 126 -27.26 8.62 -7.72
C GLN A 126 -27.48 10.01 -7.07
N PRO A 127 -28.75 10.52 -7.00
CA PRO A 127 -29.02 11.88 -6.58
C PRO A 127 -28.68 12.14 -5.11
N ASP A 128 -28.69 11.11 -4.28
CA ASP A 128 -28.41 11.20 -2.84
C ASP A 128 -26.93 10.92 -2.50
N ILE A 129 -26.05 10.70 -3.50
CA ILE A 129 -24.59 10.66 -3.37
C ILE A 129 -24.00 11.86 -4.08
N ILE A 130 -23.60 12.86 -3.33
CA ILE A 130 -23.15 14.15 -3.85
C ILE A 130 -21.65 14.29 -3.64
N THR A 131 -20.90 14.46 -4.73
CA THR A 131 -19.46 14.73 -4.65
C THR A 131 -19.21 16.23 -4.75
N ILE A 132 -18.55 16.78 -3.73
CA ILE A 132 -18.13 18.19 -3.73
C ILE A 132 -16.89 18.31 -4.63
N THR A 133 -17.08 18.88 -5.80
CA THR A 133 -15.99 19.18 -6.74
C THR A 133 -15.49 20.61 -6.54
N HIS A 134 -14.20 20.82 -6.73
CA HIS A 134 -13.60 22.15 -6.70
C HIS A 134 -12.81 22.41 -7.98
N SER A 135 -12.93 23.60 -8.53
CA SER A 135 -12.19 24.06 -9.72
C SER A 135 -10.90 24.81 -9.36
N LYS A 136 -10.69 25.12 -8.08
CA LYS A 136 -9.57 25.88 -7.53
C LYS A 136 -8.66 25.00 -6.69
N ASN A 137 -7.48 25.49 -6.34
CA ASN A 137 -6.54 24.78 -5.46
C ASN A 137 -7.03 24.63 -3.99
N SER A 138 -8.19 25.20 -3.64
CA SER A 138 -8.78 25.13 -2.30
C SER A 138 -10.28 24.99 -2.37
N ILE A 139 -10.86 24.33 -1.35
CA ILE A 139 -12.31 24.24 -1.13
C ILE A 139 -12.69 25.39 -0.19
N GLY A 140 -13.47 26.32 -0.70
CA GLY A 140 -13.84 27.53 0.03
C GLY A 140 -15.09 27.36 0.89
N VAL A 141 -15.44 28.42 1.60
CA VAL A 141 -16.61 28.45 2.49
C VAL A 141 -17.93 28.33 1.73
N GLU A 142 -17.97 28.82 0.48
CA GLU A 142 -19.23 28.85 -0.31
C GLU A 142 -19.64 27.45 -0.77
N GLU A 143 -18.70 26.56 -1.08
CA GLU A 143 -18.97 25.14 -1.38
C GLU A 143 -19.62 24.45 -0.17
N ILE A 144 -19.11 24.72 1.03
CA ILE A 144 -19.64 24.14 2.27
C ILE A 144 -20.98 24.76 2.65
N ARG A 145 -21.19 26.06 2.40
CA ARG A 145 -22.51 26.72 2.61
C ARG A 145 -23.58 26.15 1.70
N ARG A 146 -23.25 25.91 0.42
CA ARG A 146 -24.16 25.25 -0.53
C ARG A 146 -24.51 23.83 -0.10
N MET A 147 -23.51 23.05 0.30
CA MET A 147 -23.72 21.72 0.88
C MET A 147 -24.66 21.77 2.10
N ARG A 148 -24.44 22.73 3.02
CA ARG A 148 -25.31 22.91 4.20
C ARG A 148 -26.74 23.24 3.84
N ALA A 149 -26.95 24.11 2.87
CA ALA A 149 -28.29 24.47 2.42
C ALA A 149 -29.01 23.25 1.81
N ASP A 150 -28.30 22.48 1.00
CA ASP A 150 -28.82 21.26 0.38
C ASP A 150 -29.08 20.14 1.41
N LEU A 151 -28.28 20.07 2.49
CA LEU A 151 -28.48 19.13 3.59
C LEU A 151 -29.81 19.31 4.34
N GLN A 152 -30.46 20.48 4.25
CA GLN A 152 -31.78 20.71 4.85
C GLN A 152 -32.90 20.01 4.05
N ILE A 153 -32.62 19.56 2.84
CA ILE A 153 -33.55 18.85 1.98
C ILE A 153 -33.33 17.34 2.21
N LYS A 154 -34.40 16.62 2.56
CA LYS A 154 -34.36 15.16 2.76
C LYS A 154 -33.86 14.42 1.51
N PRO A 155 -33.30 13.21 1.66
CA PRO A 155 -32.93 12.35 0.53
C PRO A 155 -34.10 12.16 -0.44
N TYR A 156 -33.79 12.01 -1.72
CA TYR A 156 -34.80 11.87 -2.78
C TYR A 156 -35.37 10.44 -2.82
N SER A 157 -34.50 9.43 -2.82
CA SER A 157 -34.92 8.05 -3.04
C SER A 157 -34.27 7.04 -2.09
N SER A 158 -33.37 7.46 -1.23
CA SER A 158 -32.53 6.58 -0.43
C SER A 158 -32.60 6.92 1.07
N PRO A 159 -32.18 6.02 1.98
CA PRO A 159 -32.24 6.29 3.43
C PRO A 159 -31.27 7.39 3.87
N HIS A 160 -30.16 7.58 3.16
CA HIS A 160 -29.12 8.54 3.53
C HIS A 160 -28.85 9.54 2.42
N LYS A 161 -28.42 10.74 2.81
CA LYS A 161 -27.85 11.75 1.91
C LYS A 161 -26.37 11.86 2.19
N ILE A 162 -25.56 11.48 1.19
CA ILE A 162 -24.12 11.25 1.37
C ILE A 162 -23.33 12.29 0.63
N TYR A 163 -22.41 12.95 1.32
CA TYR A 163 -21.49 13.92 0.74
C TYR A 163 -20.07 13.35 0.74
N LEU A 164 -19.52 13.17 -0.45
CA LEU A 164 -18.12 12.83 -0.65
C LEU A 164 -17.34 14.13 -0.89
N ILE A 165 -16.33 14.38 -0.07
CA ILE A 165 -15.46 15.56 -0.19
C ILE A 165 -14.05 15.07 -0.47
N PRO A 166 -13.68 14.84 -1.75
CA PRO A 166 -12.32 14.49 -2.13
C PRO A 166 -11.39 15.68 -1.91
N ASP A 167 -10.10 15.35 -1.71
CA ASP A 167 -9.04 16.34 -1.44
C ASP A 167 -9.38 17.28 -0.26
N ALA A 168 -9.99 16.73 0.80
CA ALA A 168 -10.51 17.49 1.92
C ALA A 168 -9.41 18.24 2.72
N GLU A 169 -8.13 17.88 2.55
CA GLU A 169 -6.99 18.65 3.04
C GLU A 169 -6.91 20.06 2.44
N LYS A 170 -7.60 20.32 1.32
CA LYS A 170 -7.69 21.64 0.66
C LYS A 170 -8.81 22.53 1.22
N LEU A 171 -9.57 22.06 2.21
CA LEU A 171 -10.55 22.88 2.91
C LEU A 171 -9.87 24.06 3.60
N THR A 172 -10.30 25.29 3.27
CA THR A 172 -9.83 26.46 4.00
C THR A 172 -10.29 26.43 5.46
N VAL A 173 -9.59 27.15 6.35
CA VAL A 173 -9.99 27.25 7.77
C VAL A 173 -11.43 27.74 7.91
N GLN A 174 -11.86 28.70 7.08
CA GLN A 174 -13.22 29.22 7.06
C GLN A 174 -14.24 28.15 6.62
N ALA A 175 -13.88 27.30 5.64
CA ALA A 175 -14.71 26.19 5.20
C ALA A 175 -14.85 25.12 6.29
N GLN A 176 -13.75 24.77 6.97
CA GLN A 176 -13.77 23.84 8.09
C GLN A 176 -14.64 24.37 9.25
N ASN A 177 -14.52 25.66 9.62
CA ASN A 177 -15.36 26.28 10.63
C ASN A 177 -16.86 26.29 10.23
N ALA A 178 -17.16 26.52 8.94
CA ALA A 178 -18.54 26.44 8.44
C ALA A 178 -19.12 25.01 8.52
N LEU A 179 -18.26 23.99 8.40
CA LEU A 179 -18.64 22.58 8.51
C LEU A 179 -18.99 22.17 9.95
N LEU A 180 -18.33 22.78 10.96
CA LEU A 180 -18.51 22.43 12.38
C LEU A 180 -19.97 22.39 12.80
N LYS A 181 -20.78 23.39 12.37
CA LYS A 181 -22.20 23.43 12.71
C LYS A 181 -22.98 22.19 12.25
N THR A 182 -22.62 21.67 11.07
CA THR A 182 -23.22 20.42 10.54
C THR A 182 -22.71 19.19 11.25
N LEU A 183 -21.45 19.20 11.70
CA LEU A 183 -20.85 18.08 12.45
C LEU A 183 -21.36 18.00 13.89
N GLU A 184 -21.82 19.13 14.47
CA GLU A 184 -22.40 19.18 15.83
C GLU A 184 -23.86 18.78 15.85
N GLU A 185 -24.64 19.23 14.87
CA GLU A 185 -26.08 18.98 14.77
C GLU A 185 -26.41 18.42 13.36
N PRO A 186 -25.96 17.19 13.04
CA PRO A 186 -26.23 16.59 11.75
C PRO A 186 -27.70 16.13 11.65
N PRO A 187 -28.34 16.28 10.47
CA PRO A 187 -29.59 15.58 10.20
C PRO A 187 -29.36 14.06 10.28
N GLU A 188 -30.32 13.29 10.80
CA GLU A 188 -30.23 11.85 11.03
C GLU A 188 -29.87 11.05 9.75
N TYR A 189 -30.28 11.56 8.59
CA TYR A 189 -30.00 10.95 7.28
C TYR A 189 -28.67 11.37 6.66
N ALA A 190 -27.93 12.31 7.26
CA ALA A 190 -26.71 12.88 6.66
C ALA A 190 -25.48 12.05 6.96
N VAL A 191 -24.70 11.75 5.91
CA VAL A 191 -23.38 11.13 6.05
C VAL A 191 -22.36 11.95 5.25
N ILE A 192 -21.30 12.41 5.92
CA ILE A 192 -20.23 13.21 5.32
C ILE A 192 -18.95 12.38 5.33
N ILE A 193 -18.34 12.19 4.17
CA ILE A 193 -17.07 11.44 4.02
C ILE A 193 -16.01 12.36 3.46
N LEU A 194 -15.09 12.77 4.32
CA LEU A 194 -13.90 13.56 3.97
C LEU A 194 -12.79 12.60 3.51
N ILE A 195 -12.22 12.84 2.34
CA ILE A 195 -11.14 12.01 1.78
C ILE A 195 -9.90 12.90 1.66
N ALA A 196 -8.83 12.60 2.42
CA ALA A 196 -7.67 13.46 2.55
C ALA A 196 -6.34 12.71 2.46
N ASN A 197 -5.27 13.37 1.99
CA ASN A 197 -3.92 12.79 1.96
C ASN A 197 -3.29 12.68 3.35
N GLY A 198 -3.77 13.50 4.32
CA GLY A 198 -3.27 13.51 5.70
C GLY A 198 -4.21 14.27 6.62
N LEU A 199 -3.88 14.28 7.91
CA LEU A 199 -4.69 14.91 8.95
C LEU A 199 -4.21 16.29 9.38
N VAL A 200 -3.00 16.69 8.98
CA VAL A 200 -2.30 17.90 9.46
C VAL A 200 -3.06 19.19 9.12
N SER A 201 -3.78 19.22 8.00
CA SER A 201 -4.55 20.38 7.54
C SER A 201 -5.89 20.57 8.24
N PHE A 202 -6.34 19.58 9.02
CA PHE A 202 -7.63 19.66 9.71
C PHE A 202 -7.52 20.31 11.08
N LEU A 203 -8.52 21.13 11.39
CA LEU A 203 -8.68 21.67 12.73
C LEU A 203 -8.97 20.57 13.76
N PRO A 204 -8.41 20.65 14.97
CA PRO A 204 -8.71 19.67 16.04
C PRO A 204 -10.21 19.54 16.34
N THR A 205 -10.95 20.63 16.17
CA THR A 205 -12.41 20.69 16.34
C THR A 205 -13.17 19.86 15.30
N VAL A 206 -12.64 19.72 14.07
CA VAL A 206 -13.19 18.83 13.04
C VAL A 206 -12.83 17.39 13.34
N LEU A 207 -11.55 17.13 13.67
CA LEU A 207 -11.06 15.79 13.98
C LEU A 207 -11.83 15.15 15.14
N SER A 208 -12.16 15.92 16.17
CA SER A 208 -12.88 15.41 17.37
C SER A 208 -14.34 15.01 17.11
N ARG A 209 -14.92 15.41 15.96
CA ARG A 209 -16.32 15.14 15.58
C ARG A 209 -16.46 14.15 14.43
N CYS A 210 -15.34 13.64 13.91
CA CYS A 210 -15.33 12.69 12.81
C CYS A 210 -14.71 11.36 13.25
N VAL A 211 -15.18 10.26 12.68
CA VAL A 211 -14.49 8.96 12.79
C VAL A 211 -13.33 8.97 11.81
N VAL A 212 -12.11 8.92 12.33
CA VAL A 212 -10.90 8.93 11.53
C VAL A 212 -10.49 7.50 11.18
N LEU A 213 -10.46 7.20 9.89
CA LEU A 213 -10.05 5.92 9.32
C LEU A 213 -8.81 6.14 8.45
N GLN A 214 -7.66 5.69 8.96
CA GLN A 214 -6.38 5.90 8.28
C GLN A 214 -5.96 4.64 7.54
N THR A 215 -5.73 4.74 6.22
CA THR A 215 -5.19 3.65 5.41
C THR A 215 -3.74 3.36 5.81
N ARG A 216 -3.37 2.09 5.71
CA ARG A 216 -2.02 1.62 6.00
C ARG A 216 -1.37 1.09 4.73
N ALA A 217 -0.05 1.08 4.72
CA ALA A 217 0.70 0.40 3.68
C ALA A 217 0.31 -1.09 3.63
N VAL A 218 0.13 -1.58 2.42
CA VAL A 218 -0.22 -2.98 2.13
C VAL A 218 1.07 -3.79 2.01
N GLU A 219 1.06 -5.04 2.46
CA GLU A 219 2.21 -5.95 2.31
C GLU A 219 2.55 -6.19 0.83
N GLU A 220 3.83 -6.19 0.51
CA GLU A 220 4.34 -6.39 -0.87
C GLU A 220 3.74 -7.65 -1.51
N ALA A 221 3.66 -8.76 -0.75
CA ALA A 221 3.09 -10.01 -1.24
C ALA A 221 1.62 -9.90 -1.65
N GLN A 222 0.83 -9.11 -0.93
CA GLN A 222 -0.58 -8.88 -1.25
C GLN A 222 -0.73 -8.01 -2.51
N ILE A 223 0.12 -7.00 -2.68
CA ILE A 223 0.14 -6.17 -3.89
C ILE A 223 0.57 -7.01 -5.10
N ALA A 224 1.61 -7.85 -4.97
CA ALA A 224 2.04 -8.73 -6.04
C ALA A 224 0.93 -9.70 -6.49
N GLN A 225 0.23 -10.34 -5.54
CA GLN A 225 -0.93 -11.20 -5.84
C GLN A 225 -2.07 -10.42 -6.52
N PHE A 226 -2.31 -9.20 -6.07
CA PHE A 226 -3.31 -8.32 -6.68
C PHE A 226 -2.96 -7.99 -8.13
N LEU A 227 -1.71 -7.63 -8.44
CA LEU A 227 -1.26 -7.34 -9.80
C LEU A 227 -1.34 -8.58 -10.71
N GLN A 228 -0.97 -9.76 -10.20
CA GLN A 228 -1.12 -11.02 -10.95
C GLN A 228 -2.57 -11.31 -11.31
N LYS A 229 -3.50 -11.03 -10.38
CA LYS A 229 -4.94 -11.28 -10.60
C LYS A 229 -5.58 -10.25 -11.51
N GLU A 230 -5.28 -8.96 -11.32
CA GLU A 230 -5.97 -7.84 -12.02
C GLU A 230 -5.38 -7.54 -13.40
N LYS A 231 -4.07 -7.72 -13.55
CA LYS A 231 -3.32 -7.38 -14.76
C LYS A 231 -2.69 -8.60 -15.45
N GLU A 232 -2.90 -9.80 -14.91
CA GLU A 232 -2.36 -11.07 -15.42
C GLU A 232 -0.82 -11.06 -15.58
N LEU A 233 -0.13 -10.31 -14.71
CA LEU A 233 1.31 -10.13 -14.80
C LEU A 233 2.07 -11.39 -14.35
N PRO A 234 3.25 -11.66 -14.93
CA PRO A 234 4.18 -12.65 -14.42
C PRO A 234 4.55 -12.38 -12.95
N LYS A 235 4.84 -13.44 -12.20
CA LYS A 235 5.15 -13.34 -10.75
C LYS A 235 6.29 -12.38 -10.46
N GLU A 236 7.37 -12.47 -11.23
CA GLU A 236 8.55 -11.61 -11.08
C GLU A 236 8.20 -10.13 -11.27
N GLN A 237 7.59 -9.80 -12.39
CA GLN A 237 7.20 -8.41 -12.69
C GLN A 237 6.25 -7.85 -11.61
N ALA A 238 5.28 -8.65 -11.16
CA ALA A 238 4.38 -8.26 -10.08
C ALA A 238 5.12 -8.01 -8.75
N GLN A 239 6.16 -8.77 -8.43
CA GLN A 239 6.97 -8.58 -7.23
C GLN A 239 7.80 -7.29 -7.29
N ILE A 240 8.43 -7.01 -8.44
CA ILE A 240 9.19 -5.78 -8.67
C ILE A 240 8.26 -4.57 -8.48
N LEU A 241 7.15 -4.53 -9.19
CA LEU A 241 6.18 -3.44 -9.12
C LEU A 241 5.62 -3.24 -7.70
N ALA A 242 5.30 -4.34 -7.00
CA ALA A 242 4.82 -4.30 -5.62
C ALA A 242 5.82 -3.66 -4.66
N ARG A 243 7.10 -3.97 -4.84
CA ARG A 243 8.19 -3.41 -4.03
C ARG A 243 8.36 -1.91 -4.27
N PHE A 244 8.40 -1.49 -5.55
CA PHE A 244 8.49 -0.07 -5.92
C PHE A 244 7.29 0.75 -5.47
N ALA A 245 6.13 0.12 -5.39
CA ALA A 245 4.91 0.75 -4.91
C ALA A 245 4.94 1.10 -3.41
N GLY A 246 5.89 0.58 -2.63
CA GLY A 246 6.07 0.94 -1.22
C GLY A 246 4.83 0.71 -0.35
N GLY A 247 4.04 -0.33 -0.64
CA GLY A 247 2.80 -0.62 0.06
C GLY A 247 1.56 0.12 -0.48
N ASN A 248 1.68 0.78 -1.64
CA ASN A 248 0.60 1.55 -2.26
C ASN A 248 0.04 0.86 -3.52
N PRO A 249 -1.16 0.24 -3.47
CA PRO A 249 -1.71 -0.49 -4.62
C PRO A 249 -1.96 0.37 -5.86
N GLY A 250 -2.34 1.63 -5.66
CA GLY A 250 -2.58 2.55 -6.79
C GLY A 250 -1.29 2.95 -7.48
N GLN A 251 -0.21 3.14 -6.72
CA GLN A 251 1.11 3.36 -7.30
C GLN A 251 1.59 2.15 -8.09
N ALA A 252 1.35 0.93 -7.57
CA ALA A 252 1.65 -0.30 -8.28
C ALA A 252 0.95 -0.39 -9.64
N LEU A 253 -0.33 -0.01 -9.70
CA LEU A 253 -1.09 0.03 -10.96
C LEU A 253 -0.55 1.09 -11.93
N LEU A 254 -0.13 2.26 -11.45
CA LEU A 254 0.45 3.29 -12.31
C LEU A 254 1.77 2.83 -12.93
N LEU A 255 2.62 2.19 -12.14
CA LEU A 255 3.90 1.65 -12.63
C LEU A 255 3.71 0.52 -13.65
N THR A 256 2.59 -0.19 -13.64
CA THR A 256 2.30 -1.24 -14.62
C THR A 256 2.22 -0.71 -16.06
N ASP A 257 1.70 0.49 -16.21
CA ASP A 257 1.46 1.12 -17.52
C ASP A 257 2.58 2.14 -17.86
N ASP A 258 3.64 2.22 -17.04
CA ASP A 258 4.78 3.14 -17.19
C ASP A 258 5.89 2.48 -18.02
N GLN A 259 5.87 2.73 -19.33
CA GLN A 259 6.80 2.15 -20.29
C GLN A 259 8.26 2.53 -19.99
N GLU A 260 8.52 3.78 -19.63
CA GLU A 260 9.89 4.25 -19.31
C GLU A 260 10.47 3.55 -18.08
N PHE A 261 9.61 3.27 -17.08
CA PHE A 261 10.01 2.51 -15.90
C PHE A 261 10.40 1.07 -16.24
N LEU A 262 9.63 0.41 -17.12
CA LEU A 262 9.92 -0.95 -17.57
C LEU A 262 11.21 -1.02 -18.40
N GLU A 263 11.42 -0.08 -19.32
CA GLU A 263 12.64 0.02 -20.10
C GLU A 263 13.88 0.29 -19.22
N LEU A 264 13.74 1.15 -18.20
CA LEU A 264 14.81 1.38 -17.22
C LEU A 264 15.14 0.10 -16.44
N ARG A 265 14.14 -0.69 -16.04
CA ARG A 265 14.36 -1.99 -15.39
C ARG A 265 15.23 -2.87 -16.26
N ASP A 266 14.83 -3.08 -17.52
CA ASP A 266 15.49 -4.02 -18.42
C ASP A 266 16.94 -3.57 -18.73
N THR A 267 17.13 -2.30 -19.02
CA THR A 267 18.47 -1.72 -19.28
C THR A 267 19.36 -1.77 -18.04
N THR A 268 18.79 -1.57 -16.84
CA THR A 268 19.56 -1.64 -15.58
C THR A 268 19.99 -3.07 -15.28
N VAL A 269 19.11 -4.04 -15.43
CA VAL A 269 19.41 -5.47 -15.19
C VAL A 269 20.50 -5.93 -16.14
N ASP A 270 20.38 -5.66 -17.46
CA ASP A 270 21.39 -5.99 -18.45
C ASP A 270 22.75 -5.33 -18.13
N PHE A 271 22.73 -4.06 -17.76
CA PHE A 271 23.96 -3.34 -17.38
C PHE A 271 24.63 -3.96 -16.14
N LEU A 272 23.86 -4.27 -15.08
CA LEU A 272 24.39 -4.86 -13.84
C LEU A 272 24.93 -6.28 -14.05
N ALA A 273 24.27 -7.07 -14.88
CA ALA A 273 24.73 -8.41 -15.28
C ALA A 273 26.14 -8.38 -15.89
N HIS A 274 26.46 -7.33 -16.63
CA HIS A 274 27.74 -7.19 -17.35
C HIS A 274 28.72 -6.21 -16.71
N LEU A 275 28.39 -5.58 -15.58
CA LEU A 275 29.17 -4.49 -14.97
C LEU A 275 30.61 -4.88 -14.65
N GLY A 276 30.84 -6.10 -14.18
CA GLY A 276 32.20 -6.59 -13.87
C GLY A 276 33.19 -6.52 -15.06
N ASN A 277 32.68 -6.67 -16.27
CA ASN A 277 33.44 -6.66 -17.52
C ASN A 277 33.30 -5.35 -18.32
N ALA A 278 32.42 -4.42 -17.90
CA ALA A 278 32.21 -3.15 -18.58
C ALA A 278 33.49 -2.30 -18.59
N ASP A 279 33.71 -1.50 -19.65
CA ASP A 279 34.74 -0.46 -19.66
C ASP A 279 34.25 0.84 -19.01
N ALA A 280 35.11 1.83 -18.82
CA ALA A 280 34.75 3.09 -18.20
C ALA A 280 33.78 3.92 -19.08
N VAL A 281 33.88 3.76 -20.40
CA VAL A 281 33.03 4.50 -21.35
C VAL A 281 31.59 4.04 -21.25
N LYS A 282 31.35 2.72 -21.25
CA LYS A 282 30.02 2.14 -21.05
C LYS A 282 29.38 2.54 -19.71
N VAL A 283 30.21 2.62 -18.65
CA VAL A 283 29.73 3.08 -17.34
C VAL A 283 29.28 4.55 -17.41
N SER A 284 30.07 5.41 -18.05
CA SER A 284 29.75 6.83 -18.21
C SER A 284 28.51 7.05 -19.08
N GLU A 285 28.41 6.33 -20.21
CA GLU A 285 27.26 6.37 -21.11
C GLU A 285 25.97 5.93 -20.38
N PHE A 286 26.00 4.82 -19.64
CA PHE A 286 24.85 4.36 -18.87
C PHE A 286 24.45 5.38 -17.80
N ALA A 287 25.40 5.88 -17.01
CA ALA A 287 25.12 6.83 -15.92
C ALA A 287 24.52 8.15 -16.44
N SER A 288 24.99 8.65 -17.60
CA SER A 288 24.49 9.89 -18.21
C SER A 288 23.20 9.70 -19.01
N GLY A 289 22.90 8.46 -19.44
CA GLY A 289 21.68 8.14 -20.20
C GLY A 289 20.41 8.06 -19.36
N VAL A 290 20.50 8.04 -18.02
CA VAL A 290 19.34 7.91 -17.16
C VAL A 290 18.67 9.26 -16.90
N GLU A 291 17.40 9.36 -17.23
CA GLU A 291 16.61 10.56 -17.00
C GLU A 291 16.63 11.02 -15.53
N PRO A 292 16.74 12.34 -15.26
CA PRO A 292 16.78 12.88 -13.90
C PRO A 292 15.64 12.42 -13.00
N ALA A 293 14.43 12.30 -13.54
CA ALA A 293 13.25 11.86 -12.81
C ALA A 293 13.32 10.38 -12.38
N ARG A 294 14.06 9.55 -13.11
CA ARG A 294 14.17 8.09 -12.92
C ARG A 294 15.38 7.63 -12.12
N ARG A 295 16.28 8.54 -11.73
CA ARG A 295 17.51 8.18 -11.00
C ARG A 295 17.24 7.52 -9.65
N GLY A 296 16.14 7.89 -8.99
CA GLY A 296 15.68 7.21 -7.76
C GLY A 296 15.30 5.75 -8.02
N ASP A 297 14.58 5.50 -9.11
CA ASP A 297 14.17 4.17 -9.53
C ASP A 297 15.40 3.31 -9.90
N LEU A 298 16.38 3.89 -10.61
CA LEU A 298 17.66 3.24 -10.90
C LEU A 298 18.35 2.74 -9.63
N LEU A 299 18.51 3.59 -8.61
CA LEU A 299 19.15 3.18 -7.35
C LEU A 299 18.39 2.06 -6.65
N ASN A 300 17.06 2.09 -6.71
CA ASN A 300 16.24 1.01 -6.17
C ASN A 300 16.44 -0.32 -6.92
N PHE A 301 16.55 -0.29 -8.25
CA PHE A 301 16.88 -1.49 -9.04
C PHE A 301 18.26 -2.04 -8.67
N VAL A 302 19.26 -1.18 -8.53
CA VAL A 302 20.61 -1.58 -8.09
C VAL A 302 20.57 -2.24 -6.71
N LEU A 303 19.82 -1.65 -5.73
CA LEU A 303 19.65 -2.25 -4.41
C LEU A 303 18.95 -3.60 -4.45
N MET A 304 17.91 -3.74 -5.28
CA MET A 304 17.19 -5.01 -5.43
C MET A 304 18.08 -6.09 -6.04
N TRP A 305 18.87 -5.75 -7.05
CA TRP A 305 19.81 -6.65 -7.68
C TRP A 305 20.85 -7.19 -6.67
N TYR A 306 21.54 -6.30 -5.96
CA TYR A 306 22.56 -6.74 -5.00
C TYR A 306 21.97 -7.38 -3.73
N ARG A 307 20.72 -7.07 -3.37
CA ARG A 307 19.98 -7.85 -2.38
C ARG A 307 19.82 -9.31 -2.82
N ASP A 308 19.44 -9.53 -4.07
CA ASP A 308 19.26 -10.89 -4.58
C ASP A 308 20.60 -11.64 -4.69
N VAL A 309 21.68 -10.95 -5.10
CA VAL A 309 23.04 -11.51 -5.08
C VAL A 309 23.43 -11.90 -3.64
N LEU A 310 23.20 -11.05 -2.65
CA LEU A 310 23.49 -11.32 -1.24
C LEU A 310 22.63 -12.48 -0.70
N LEU A 311 21.34 -12.50 -1.04
CA LEU A 311 20.42 -13.56 -0.60
C LEU A 311 20.84 -14.90 -1.19
N TYR A 312 21.15 -14.97 -2.49
CA TYR A 312 21.66 -16.18 -3.13
C TYR A 312 23.00 -16.61 -2.54
N PHE A 313 23.92 -15.69 -2.32
CA PHE A 313 25.22 -15.97 -1.69
C PHE A 313 25.04 -16.63 -0.30
N ALA A 314 24.07 -16.13 0.51
CA ALA A 314 23.83 -16.61 1.86
C ALA A 314 23.05 -17.92 1.92
N THR A 315 22.08 -18.15 1.02
CA THR A 315 21.10 -19.24 1.13
C THR A 315 21.27 -20.33 0.07
N GLN A 316 21.95 -20.03 -1.03
CA GLN A 316 22.04 -20.91 -2.23
C GLN A 316 20.66 -21.34 -2.75
N ASN A 317 19.62 -20.54 -2.49
CA ASN A 317 18.24 -20.82 -2.88
C ASN A 317 17.68 -19.69 -3.75
N ALA A 318 17.12 -20.04 -4.90
CA ALA A 318 16.56 -19.12 -5.88
C ALA A 318 15.09 -18.74 -5.64
N GLU A 319 14.36 -19.49 -4.79
CA GLU A 319 12.90 -19.32 -4.65
C GLU A 319 12.47 -17.94 -4.17
N ASN A 320 13.34 -17.25 -3.40
CA ASN A 320 13.04 -15.95 -2.80
C ASN A 320 13.70 -14.76 -3.53
N LEU A 321 14.33 -15.02 -4.69
CA LEU A 321 14.89 -13.97 -5.51
C LEU A 321 13.78 -13.22 -6.26
N ILE A 322 14.03 -11.94 -6.53
CA ILE A 322 13.13 -11.10 -7.34
C ILE A 322 13.43 -11.32 -8.82
N PHE A 323 14.71 -11.31 -9.21
CA PHE A 323 15.16 -11.47 -10.60
C PHE A 323 15.41 -12.97 -10.91
N GLN A 324 14.35 -13.78 -10.92
CA GLN A 324 14.47 -15.23 -11.15
C GLN A 324 14.82 -15.57 -12.61
N GLU A 325 14.40 -14.73 -13.57
CA GLU A 325 14.74 -14.91 -14.99
C GLU A 325 16.24 -14.69 -15.24
N ASP A 326 16.86 -13.81 -14.46
CA ASP A 326 18.27 -13.43 -14.56
C ASP A 326 19.18 -14.19 -13.58
N ILE A 327 18.72 -15.31 -13.05
CA ILE A 327 19.41 -16.09 -12.00
C ILE A 327 20.87 -16.44 -12.36
N GLN A 328 21.18 -16.69 -13.62
CA GLN A 328 22.53 -17.07 -14.05
C GLN A 328 23.54 -15.95 -13.76
N TYR A 329 23.15 -14.69 -14.00
CA TYR A 329 23.98 -13.52 -13.72
C TYR A 329 24.10 -13.25 -12.21
N ILE A 330 23.06 -13.54 -11.45
CA ILE A 330 23.07 -13.45 -9.98
C ILE A 330 24.05 -14.47 -9.41
N ILE A 331 24.04 -15.73 -9.90
CA ILE A 331 24.98 -16.78 -9.50
C ILE A 331 26.41 -16.37 -9.84
N GLU A 332 26.65 -15.84 -11.04
CA GLU A 332 27.96 -15.35 -11.46
C GLU A 332 28.44 -14.22 -10.53
N ALA A 333 27.63 -13.21 -10.29
CA ALA A 333 27.95 -12.13 -9.37
C ALA A 333 28.23 -12.63 -7.94
N ALA A 334 27.42 -13.55 -7.42
CA ALA A 334 27.59 -14.15 -6.09
C ALA A 334 28.89 -14.98 -5.99
N SER A 335 29.36 -15.58 -7.10
CA SER A 335 30.65 -16.29 -7.14
C SER A 335 31.85 -15.35 -7.10
N MET A 336 31.69 -14.14 -7.64
CA MET A 336 32.76 -13.12 -7.74
C MET A 336 32.85 -12.21 -6.51
N LEU A 337 31.73 -12.01 -5.80
CA LEU A 337 31.61 -11.09 -4.66
C LEU A 337 31.53 -11.87 -3.34
N GLY A 338 32.12 -11.32 -2.28
CA GLY A 338 31.96 -11.83 -0.92
C GLY A 338 31.12 -10.89 -0.05
N TYR A 339 30.88 -11.26 1.21
CA TYR A 339 30.10 -10.40 2.15
C TYR A 339 30.64 -8.99 2.28
N GLU A 340 31.95 -8.86 2.36
CA GLU A 340 32.60 -7.55 2.51
C GLU A 340 32.37 -6.67 1.29
N GLN A 341 32.57 -7.20 0.08
CA GLN A 341 32.32 -6.48 -1.16
C GLN A 341 30.85 -6.10 -1.33
N LEU A 342 29.93 -7.02 -1.02
CA LEU A 342 28.48 -6.74 -1.06
C LEU A 342 28.09 -5.66 -0.05
N GLY A 343 28.67 -5.67 1.16
CA GLY A 343 28.48 -4.59 2.13
C GLY A 343 28.95 -3.24 1.59
N GLN A 344 30.15 -3.20 1.00
CA GLN A 344 30.71 -1.99 0.39
C GLN A 344 29.85 -1.49 -0.78
N ILE A 345 29.26 -2.38 -1.58
CA ILE A 345 28.33 -1.99 -2.66
C ILE A 345 27.09 -1.30 -2.10
N LEU A 346 26.46 -1.86 -1.06
CA LEU A 346 25.29 -1.24 -0.43
C LEU A 346 25.63 0.14 0.14
N ASP A 347 26.80 0.30 0.76
CA ASP A 347 27.29 1.59 1.24
C ASP A 347 27.49 2.61 0.11
N GLN A 348 28.02 2.18 -1.07
CA GLN A 348 28.18 3.04 -2.24
C GLN A 348 26.80 3.53 -2.76
N VAL A 349 25.79 2.66 -2.80
CA VAL A 349 24.44 3.04 -3.25
C VAL A 349 23.78 4.02 -2.26
N ASP A 350 23.90 3.78 -0.96
CA ASP A 350 23.39 4.71 0.06
C ASP A 350 24.10 6.07 -0.01
N MET A 351 25.40 6.07 -0.18
CA MET A 351 26.20 7.30 -0.37
C MET A 351 25.76 8.06 -1.63
N ALA A 352 25.54 7.37 -2.74
CA ALA A 352 25.03 7.97 -3.98
C ALA A 352 23.66 8.59 -3.77
N SER A 353 22.73 7.87 -3.11
CA SER A 353 21.40 8.38 -2.77
C SER A 353 21.45 9.67 -1.94
N ARG A 354 22.33 9.73 -0.94
CA ARG A 354 22.52 10.93 -0.10
C ARG A 354 23.11 12.10 -0.90
N ARG A 355 24.12 11.84 -1.74
CA ARG A 355 24.78 12.89 -2.56
C ARG A 355 23.84 13.46 -3.61
N MET A 356 22.97 12.66 -4.23
CA MET A 356 21.97 13.16 -5.19
C MET A 356 20.92 14.07 -4.56
N LYS A 357 20.65 13.95 -3.25
CA LYS A 357 19.78 14.87 -2.51
C LYS A 357 20.44 16.20 -2.16
N SER A 358 21.76 16.29 -2.26
CA SER A 358 22.54 17.51 -2.03
C SER A 358 23.07 17.98 -3.38
N ASN A 359 22.73 19.13 -3.86
CA ASN A 359 23.08 19.82 -5.13
C ASN A 359 24.40 19.40 -5.86
N VAL A 360 24.70 18.12 -5.92
CA VAL A 360 25.86 17.54 -6.64
C VAL A 360 25.38 17.06 -8.00
N GLN A 361 26.22 17.16 -9.02
CA GLN A 361 25.91 16.68 -10.36
C GLN A 361 25.63 15.16 -10.32
N ALA A 362 24.38 14.78 -10.51
CA ALA A 362 23.92 13.42 -10.28
C ALA A 362 24.57 12.39 -11.23
N ASP A 363 24.85 12.77 -12.49
CA ASP A 363 25.53 11.88 -13.46
C ASP A 363 26.92 11.46 -12.95
N ALA A 364 27.69 12.42 -12.44
CA ALA A 364 29.01 12.14 -11.86
C ALA A 364 28.91 11.26 -10.59
N VAL A 365 27.86 11.43 -9.79
CA VAL A 365 27.62 10.58 -8.60
C VAL A 365 27.35 9.14 -9.02
N LEU A 366 26.49 8.93 -10.02
CA LEU A 366 26.17 7.59 -10.54
C LEU A 366 27.38 6.94 -11.19
N GLU A 367 28.12 7.69 -12.02
CA GLU A 367 29.36 7.21 -12.67
C GLU A 367 30.38 6.73 -11.63
N VAL A 368 30.68 7.54 -10.62
CA VAL A 368 31.59 7.18 -9.54
C VAL A 368 31.11 5.95 -8.78
N MET A 369 29.83 5.89 -8.47
CA MET A 369 29.21 4.72 -7.81
C MET A 369 29.45 3.43 -8.61
N PHE A 370 29.11 3.43 -9.90
CA PHE A 370 29.28 2.24 -10.76
C PHE A 370 30.75 1.88 -11.00
N LEU A 371 31.65 2.86 -11.13
CA LEU A 371 33.08 2.61 -11.24
C LEU A 371 33.62 1.95 -9.97
N ASN A 372 33.20 2.40 -8.77
CA ASN A 372 33.59 1.80 -7.52
C ASN A 372 33.04 0.35 -7.41
N ILE A 373 31.77 0.13 -7.75
CA ILE A 373 31.18 -1.21 -7.76
C ILE A 373 31.95 -2.14 -8.70
N ARG A 374 32.23 -1.68 -9.92
CA ARG A 374 33.05 -2.44 -10.90
C ARG A 374 34.40 -2.82 -10.33
N GLN A 375 35.08 -1.93 -9.60
CA GLN A 375 36.37 -2.20 -9.00
C GLN A 375 36.30 -3.36 -8.00
N LEU A 376 35.22 -3.48 -7.24
CA LEU A 376 35.03 -4.58 -6.27
C LEU A 376 34.95 -5.96 -6.93
N TYR A 377 34.42 -6.06 -8.17
CA TYR A 377 34.47 -7.31 -8.96
C TYR A 377 35.89 -7.72 -9.34
N ARG A 378 36.83 -6.77 -9.43
CA ARG A 378 38.22 -7.01 -9.86
C ARG A 378 39.17 -7.34 -8.71
N LEU A 379 38.85 -7.00 -7.49
CA LEU A 379 39.68 -7.22 -6.30
C LEU A 379 39.82 -8.68 -5.89
N ARG A 380 38.95 -9.58 -6.38
CA ARG A 380 38.96 -11.01 -6.07
C ARG A 380 39.63 -11.87 -7.17
N ARG A 381 40.07 -11.28 -8.27
CA ARG A 381 40.93 -11.93 -9.27
C ARG A 381 42.39 -11.71 -8.92
#